data_624fb689b1c3bd7c616bc6c1030992cd
#
_entry.id   624fb689b1c3bd7c616bc6c1030992cd
#
_cell.length_a   1.000
_cell.length_b   1.000
_cell.length_c   1.000
_cell.angle_alpha   90.00
_cell.angle_beta   90.00
_cell.angle_gamma   90.00
#
_symmetry.space_group_name_H-M   'P 1'
#
loop_
_entity.id
_entity.type
_entity.pdbx_description
1 polymer ?
#
loop_
_entity_poly.entity_id
_entity_poly.type
_entity_poly.pdbx_seq_one_letter_code
_entity_poly.pdbx_strand_id
1 'polypeptide(L)'
;MAKGRNLSIFTTPLDVSVAFYQAFEGRDIDAMMSTWADDEEILCIHPGGPRLVGYDAVRSAWEHLFANDTALKFRIDGMLTLETVGLAMQSVIEEIREGDGASRGIAVATNVFMRTPSGWRLVCHHASPAPPLTESLPSGPLH
;
A
#
# COMPACT_ATOMS: atom_id res chain seq x y z
N MET A 1 24.93 -3.64 -5.22
CA MET A 1 24.38 -4.00 -6.29
C MET A 1 23.02 -4.58 -6.13
N ALA A 2 22.30 -4.41 -7.08
CA ALA A 2 20.91 -4.68 -6.96
C ALA A 2 20.55 -6.13 -7.18
N LYS A 3 21.55 -7.04 -6.91
CA LYS A 3 21.27 -8.34 -7.15
C LYS A 3 20.12 -8.85 -6.40
N GLY A 4 19.32 -9.64 -6.96
CA GLY A 4 18.13 -10.15 -6.32
C GLY A 4 16.96 -9.20 -6.32
N ARG A 5 17.14 -7.95 -6.71
CA ARG A 5 16.01 -7.06 -6.79
C ARG A 5 15.25 -7.28 -8.06
N ASN A 6 13.94 -7.24 -7.93
CA ASN A 6 13.07 -7.27 -9.08
C ASN A 6 13.12 -5.90 -9.73
N LEU A 7 13.51 -5.85 -10.98
CA LEU A 7 13.59 -4.60 -11.71
C LEU A 7 12.41 -4.41 -12.62
N SER A 8 11.26 -4.91 -12.22
CA SER A 8 10.01 -4.71 -12.95
C SER A 8 9.81 -3.24 -13.24
N ILE A 9 9.35 -2.95 -14.44
CA ILE A 9 9.04 -1.59 -14.82
C ILE A 9 7.53 -1.41 -14.73
N PHE A 10 7.11 -0.50 -13.87
CA PHE A 10 5.71 -0.16 -13.75
C PHE A 10 5.46 1.11 -14.55
N THR A 11 4.62 1.01 -15.56
CA THR A 11 4.41 2.12 -16.49
C THR A 11 3.32 3.08 -16.03
N THR A 12 2.54 2.71 -15.03
CA THR A 12 1.49 3.57 -14.48
C THR A 12 1.44 3.42 -12.97
N PRO A 13 0.91 4.44 -12.27
CA PRO A 13 0.66 4.28 -10.82
C PRO A 13 -0.27 3.12 -10.50
N LEU A 14 -1.27 2.87 -11.34
CA LEU A 14 -2.18 1.76 -11.10
C LEU A 14 -1.46 0.43 -11.11
N ASP A 15 -0.48 0.25 -12.01
CA ASP A 15 0.29 -0.99 -12.05
C ASP A 15 1.03 -1.21 -10.74
N VAL A 16 1.60 -0.14 -10.17
CA VAL A 16 2.27 -0.25 -8.86
C VAL A 16 1.28 -0.64 -7.78
N SER A 17 0.11 0.00 -7.78
CA SER A 17 -0.92 -0.26 -6.78
C SER A 17 -1.37 -1.72 -6.83
N VAL A 18 -1.64 -2.23 -8.02
CA VAL A 18 -2.05 -3.63 -8.18
C VAL A 18 -0.96 -4.56 -7.68
N ALA A 19 0.28 -4.31 -8.07
CA ALA A 19 1.39 -5.15 -7.65
C ALA A 19 1.61 -5.09 -6.14
N PHE A 20 1.41 -3.91 -5.54
CA PHE A 20 1.55 -3.73 -4.10
C PHE A 20 0.55 -4.61 -3.33
N TYR A 21 -0.73 -4.55 -3.70
CA TYR A 21 -1.73 -5.34 -2.99
C TYR A 21 -1.59 -6.84 -3.27
N GLN A 22 -1.16 -7.22 -4.46
CA GLN A 22 -0.88 -8.62 -4.75
C GLN A 22 0.28 -9.14 -3.90
N ALA A 23 1.34 -8.35 -3.75
CA ALA A 23 2.47 -8.75 -2.93
C ALA A 23 2.08 -8.81 -1.45
N PHE A 24 1.20 -7.91 -1.02
CA PHE A 24 0.69 -7.91 0.34
C PHE A 24 -0.06 -9.21 0.62
N GLU A 25 -1.00 -9.58 -0.27
CA GLU A 25 -1.76 -10.81 -0.10
C GLU A 25 -0.87 -12.03 -0.19
N GLY A 26 0.10 -12.01 -1.09
CA GLY A 26 1.01 -13.13 -1.30
C GLY A 26 2.11 -13.24 -0.26
N ARG A 27 2.27 -12.20 0.55
CA ARG A 27 3.33 -12.15 1.57
C ARG A 27 4.70 -12.38 0.95
N ASP A 28 4.93 -11.75 -0.20
CA ASP A 28 6.15 -11.91 -0.97
C ASP A 28 6.99 -10.65 -0.78
N ILE A 29 8.06 -10.77 0.01
CA ILE A 29 8.84 -9.59 0.39
C ILE A 29 9.56 -8.97 -0.81
N ASP A 30 10.08 -9.79 -1.72
CA ASP A 30 10.78 -9.24 -2.86
C ASP A 30 9.81 -8.55 -3.82
N ALA A 31 8.64 -9.15 -4.05
CA ALA A 31 7.62 -8.51 -4.86
C ALA A 31 7.14 -7.22 -4.21
N MET A 32 6.96 -7.23 -2.88
CA MET A 32 6.54 -6.03 -2.16
C MET A 32 7.57 -4.92 -2.34
N MET A 33 8.84 -5.22 -2.10
CA MET A 33 9.85 -4.17 -2.15
C MET A 33 10.15 -3.70 -3.56
N SER A 34 9.79 -4.49 -4.57
CA SER A 34 9.92 -4.03 -5.94
C SER A 34 8.94 -2.90 -6.28
N THR A 35 7.88 -2.75 -5.49
CA THR A 35 6.92 -1.67 -5.73
C THR A 35 7.36 -0.34 -5.10
N TRP A 36 8.29 -0.38 -4.17
CA TRP A 36 8.75 0.81 -3.45
C TRP A 36 9.94 1.44 -4.14
N ALA A 37 10.05 2.75 -4.04
CA ALA A 37 11.26 3.45 -4.45
C ALA A 37 12.40 3.06 -3.50
N ASP A 38 13.59 2.94 -4.06
CA ASP A 38 14.79 2.67 -3.26
C ASP A 38 15.33 4.01 -2.80
N ASP A 39 14.77 4.52 -1.72
CA ASP A 39 15.02 5.88 -1.28
C ASP A 39 14.98 5.93 0.25
N GLU A 40 15.69 6.89 0.81
CA GLU A 40 15.75 7.05 2.25
C GLU A 40 14.58 7.84 2.80
N GLU A 41 13.73 8.37 1.95
CA GLU A 41 12.62 9.21 2.40
C GLU A 41 11.26 8.61 2.11
N ILE A 42 11.19 7.34 1.76
CA ILE A 42 9.89 6.71 1.63
C ILE A 42 9.26 6.52 3.01
N LEU A 43 7.94 6.53 3.04
CA LEU A 43 7.16 6.44 4.28
C LEU A 43 6.20 5.27 4.22
N CYS A 44 6.08 4.57 5.33
CA CYS A 44 5.05 3.55 5.47
C CYS A 44 4.46 3.61 6.86
N ILE A 45 3.14 3.71 6.95
CA ILE A 45 2.43 3.75 8.22
C ILE A 45 1.25 2.81 8.10
N HIS A 46 1.29 1.72 8.88
CA HIS A 46 0.17 0.77 8.94
C HIS A 46 -0.86 1.28 9.93
N PRO A 47 -2.12 0.81 9.84
CA PRO A 47 -3.15 1.29 10.76
C PRO A 47 -2.73 1.10 12.21
N GLY A 48 -2.70 2.21 12.95
CA GLY A 48 -2.30 2.19 14.35
C GLY A 48 -0.82 2.04 14.60
N GLY A 49 -0.01 2.00 13.56
CA GLY A 49 1.42 1.74 13.70
C GLY A 49 2.28 2.98 13.69
N PRO A 50 3.58 2.79 13.88
CA PRO A 50 4.52 3.90 13.86
C PRO A 50 4.82 4.37 12.46
N ARG A 51 5.42 5.54 12.35
CA ARG A 51 5.89 6.04 11.08
C ARG A 51 7.25 5.40 10.76
N LEU A 52 7.29 4.67 9.66
CA LEU A 52 8.51 4.00 9.20
C LEU A 52 9.09 4.81 8.06
N VAL A 53 10.37 5.12 8.13
CA VAL A 53 11.02 6.00 7.17
C VAL A 53 12.23 5.29 6.58
N GLY A 54 12.32 5.28 5.25
CA GLY A 54 13.46 4.77 4.53
C GLY A 54 13.32 3.32 4.12
N TYR A 55 14.06 2.95 3.09
CA TYR A 55 13.93 1.64 2.46
C TYR A 55 14.16 0.49 3.46
N ASP A 56 15.23 0.59 4.25
CA ASP A 56 15.56 -0.53 5.13
C ASP A 56 14.54 -0.72 6.23
N ALA A 57 14.05 0.38 6.81
CA ALA A 57 13.03 0.30 7.86
C ALA A 57 11.72 -0.23 7.30
N VAL A 58 11.34 0.22 6.11
CA VAL A 58 10.11 -0.23 5.47
C VAL A 58 10.21 -1.71 5.12
N ARG A 59 11.33 -2.14 4.54
CA ARG A 59 11.53 -3.55 4.22
C ARG A 59 11.47 -4.42 5.48
N SER A 60 12.14 -3.98 6.53
CA SER A 60 12.18 -4.74 7.77
C SER A 60 10.78 -4.92 8.37
N ALA A 61 9.98 -3.87 8.30
CA ALA A 61 8.62 -3.94 8.81
C ALA A 61 7.76 -4.90 8.00
N TRP A 62 7.88 -4.88 6.67
CA TRP A 62 7.15 -5.83 5.83
C TRP A 62 7.59 -7.26 6.09
N GLU A 63 8.90 -7.49 6.25
CA GLU A 63 9.40 -8.82 6.60
C GLU A 63 8.79 -9.32 7.88
N HIS A 64 8.74 -8.46 8.89
CA HIS A 64 8.18 -8.82 10.18
C HIS A 64 6.68 -9.14 10.07
N LEU A 65 5.96 -8.30 9.33
CA LEU A 65 4.53 -8.50 9.14
C LEU A 65 4.25 -9.83 8.44
N PHE A 66 5.01 -10.14 7.39
CA PHE A 66 4.79 -11.35 6.62
C PHE A 66 5.16 -12.61 7.40
N ALA A 67 6.10 -12.48 8.33
CA ALA A 67 6.51 -13.63 9.14
C ALA A 67 5.56 -13.91 10.30
N ASN A 68 4.86 -12.89 10.80
CA ASN A 68 4.15 -12.99 12.07
C ASN A 68 2.65 -12.79 11.98
N ASP A 69 2.14 -12.40 10.84
CA ASP A 69 0.70 -12.19 10.70
C ASP A 69 0.11 -13.30 9.84
N THR A 70 -1.21 -13.45 9.90
CA THR A 70 -1.91 -14.39 9.04
C THR A 70 -2.03 -13.81 7.65
N ALA A 71 -2.33 -14.68 6.69
CA ALA A 71 -2.57 -14.23 5.33
C ALA A 71 -3.82 -13.36 5.28
N LEU A 72 -3.73 -12.27 4.54
CA LEU A 72 -4.82 -11.33 4.41
C LEU A 72 -5.28 -11.28 2.96
N LYS A 73 -6.54 -10.93 2.79
CA LYS A 73 -7.14 -10.65 1.50
C LYS A 73 -7.65 -9.22 1.51
N PHE A 74 -7.50 -8.55 0.39
CA PHE A 74 -7.90 -7.16 0.28
C PHE A 74 -8.92 -6.99 -0.81
N ARG A 75 -9.96 -6.25 -0.51
CA ARG A 75 -10.85 -5.71 -1.52
C ARG A 75 -10.63 -4.21 -1.54
N ILE A 76 -10.27 -3.68 -2.71
CA ILE A 76 -9.96 -2.28 -2.86
C ILE A 76 -11.14 -1.60 -3.51
N ASP A 77 -11.68 -0.60 -2.82
CA ASP A 77 -12.85 0.14 -3.27
C ASP A 77 -12.58 1.63 -3.25
N GLY A 78 -13.46 2.37 -3.90
CA GLY A 78 -13.51 3.82 -3.78
C GLY A 78 -12.24 4.53 -4.23
N MET A 79 -11.55 3.98 -5.21
CA MET A 79 -10.27 4.54 -5.63
C MET A 79 -10.44 5.91 -6.24
N LEU A 80 -9.75 6.89 -5.68
CA LEU A 80 -9.63 8.23 -6.24
C LEU A 80 -8.18 8.46 -6.59
N THR A 81 -7.92 8.95 -7.78
CA THR A 81 -6.55 9.14 -8.25
C THR A 81 -6.36 10.57 -8.71
N LEU A 82 -5.26 11.16 -8.28
CA LEU A 82 -4.80 12.46 -8.76
C LEU A 82 -3.40 12.27 -9.29
N GLU A 83 -3.19 12.62 -10.54
CA GLU A 83 -1.93 12.31 -11.18
C GLU A 83 -1.36 13.51 -11.91
N THR A 84 -0.06 13.72 -11.73
CA THR A 84 0.71 14.68 -12.52
C THR A 84 1.75 13.91 -13.33
N VAL A 85 2.60 14.63 -14.04
CA VAL A 85 3.64 14.00 -14.87
C VAL A 85 4.57 13.12 -14.02
N GLY A 86 4.89 13.56 -12.82
CA GLY A 86 5.90 12.86 -12.02
C GLY A 86 5.41 12.33 -10.69
N LEU A 87 4.17 12.62 -10.32
CA LEU A 87 3.67 12.26 -9.00
C LEU A 87 2.20 11.87 -9.12
N ALA A 88 1.80 10.88 -8.34
CA ALA A 88 0.41 10.48 -8.29
C ALA A 88 0.03 10.16 -6.86
N MET A 89 -1.23 10.38 -6.53
CA MET A 89 -1.79 10.02 -5.23
C MET A 89 -3.05 9.22 -5.46
N GLN A 90 -3.19 8.13 -4.75
CA GLN A 90 -4.42 7.36 -4.74
C GLN A 90 -4.95 7.28 -3.32
N SER A 91 -6.24 7.52 -3.18
CA SER A 91 -6.95 7.22 -1.94
C SER A 91 -7.81 5.99 -2.20
N VAL A 92 -7.73 5.02 -1.33
CA VAL A 92 -8.47 3.77 -1.48
C VAL A 92 -9.08 3.38 -0.15
N ILE A 93 -10.14 2.59 -0.23
CA ILE A 93 -10.73 1.93 0.92
C ILE A 93 -10.32 0.47 0.84
N GLU A 94 -9.71 0.00 1.92
CA GLU A 94 -9.23 -1.39 1.99
C GLU A 94 -10.20 -2.16 2.88
N GLU A 95 -10.94 -3.09 2.30
CA GLU A 95 -11.69 -4.04 3.10
C GLU A 95 -10.78 -5.24 3.33
N ILE A 96 -10.46 -5.52 4.58
CA ILE A 96 -9.43 -6.48 4.93
C ILE A 96 -10.08 -7.70 5.54
N ARG A 97 -9.76 -8.87 5.01
CA ARG A 97 -10.24 -10.14 5.51
C ARG A 97 -9.07 -11.07 5.74
N GLU A 98 -9.23 -11.99 6.68
CA GLU A 98 -8.26 -13.05 6.84
C GLU A 98 -8.46 -14.12 5.77
N GLY A 99 -7.45 -14.96 5.59
CA GLY A 99 -7.51 -15.97 4.55
C GLY A 99 -8.69 -16.93 4.68
N ASP A 100 -9.21 -17.08 5.90
CA ASP A 100 -10.38 -17.92 6.13
C ASP A 100 -11.71 -17.19 5.90
N GLY A 101 -11.65 -15.93 5.50
CA GLY A 101 -12.83 -15.13 5.21
C GLY A 101 -13.31 -14.24 6.35
N ALA A 102 -12.71 -14.35 7.53
CA ALA A 102 -13.12 -13.52 8.66
C ALA A 102 -12.74 -12.07 8.41
N SER A 103 -13.62 -11.17 8.79
CA SER A 103 -13.38 -9.74 8.62
C SER A 103 -12.31 -9.25 9.60
N ARG A 104 -11.37 -8.48 9.11
CA ARG A 104 -10.35 -7.80 9.91
C ARG A 104 -10.67 -6.34 10.10
N GLY A 105 -11.55 -5.79 9.27
CA GLY A 105 -11.92 -4.39 9.35
C GLY A 105 -11.69 -3.65 8.05
N ILE A 106 -11.81 -2.35 8.16
CA ILE A 106 -11.69 -1.46 7.01
C ILE A 106 -10.64 -0.42 7.34
N ALA A 107 -9.80 -0.13 6.36
CA ALA A 107 -8.84 0.96 6.46
C ALA A 107 -9.03 1.90 5.30
N VAL A 108 -8.65 3.14 5.50
CA VAL A 108 -8.52 4.11 4.42
C VAL A 108 -7.04 4.34 4.22
N ALA A 109 -6.59 4.21 3.00
CA ALA A 109 -5.17 4.36 2.71
C ALA A 109 -4.93 5.45 1.68
N THR A 110 -3.84 6.17 1.88
CA THR A 110 -3.33 7.11 0.90
C THR A 110 -2.00 6.56 0.41
N ASN A 111 -1.93 6.33 -0.90
CA ASN A 111 -0.73 5.83 -1.54
C ASN A 111 -0.20 6.90 -2.47
N VAL A 112 1.08 7.23 -2.33
CA VAL A 112 1.72 8.21 -3.18
C VAL A 112 2.80 7.53 -4.00
N PHE A 113 2.82 7.82 -5.29
CA PHE A 113 3.73 7.22 -6.24
C PHE A 113 4.55 8.30 -6.92
N MET A 114 5.76 7.96 -7.28
CA MET A 114 6.63 8.87 -7.99
C MET A 114 7.20 8.18 -9.21
N ARG A 115 7.31 8.92 -10.30
CA ARG A 115 7.93 8.41 -11.50
C ARG A 115 9.43 8.51 -11.34
N THR A 116 10.09 7.37 -11.48
CA THR A 116 11.54 7.29 -11.37
C THR A 116 12.13 6.89 -12.72
N PRO A 117 13.44 6.95 -12.88
CA PRO A 117 14.05 6.48 -14.14
C PRO A 117 13.73 5.03 -14.47
N SER A 118 13.38 4.22 -13.46
CA SER A 118 13.02 2.82 -13.70
C SER A 118 11.50 2.59 -13.58
N GLY A 119 10.70 3.62 -13.79
CA GLY A 119 9.24 3.51 -13.77
C GLY A 119 8.63 4.07 -12.51
N TRP A 120 7.32 3.89 -12.40
CA TRP A 120 6.61 4.38 -11.21
C TRP A 120 6.92 3.51 -10.01
N ARG A 121 7.01 4.14 -8.85
CA ARG A 121 7.28 3.44 -7.59
C ARG A 121 6.49 4.10 -6.48
N LEU A 122 6.16 3.31 -5.47
CA LEU A 122 5.48 3.79 -4.27
C LEU A 122 6.47 4.53 -3.40
N VAL A 123 6.10 5.70 -2.91
CA VAL A 123 6.93 6.48 -1.98
C VAL A 123 6.25 6.69 -0.64
N CYS A 124 4.94 6.48 -0.56
CA CYS A 124 4.22 6.60 0.70
C CYS A 124 3.02 5.67 0.70
N HIS A 125 2.86 4.94 1.79
CA HIS A 125 1.64 4.20 2.09
C HIS A 125 1.26 4.56 3.51
N HIS A 126 0.11 5.18 3.68
CA HIS A 126 -0.36 5.57 4.99
C HIS A 126 -1.81 5.13 5.13
N ALA A 127 -2.04 4.18 6.00
CA ALA A 127 -3.37 3.63 6.21
C ALA A 127 -3.80 3.85 7.64
N SER A 128 -5.10 4.10 7.81
CA SER A 128 -5.68 4.27 9.12
C SER A 128 -6.97 3.47 9.21
N PRO A 129 -7.35 3.02 10.42
CA PRO A 129 -8.61 2.32 10.58
C PRO A 129 -9.78 3.23 10.23
N ALA A 130 -10.84 2.65 9.70
CA ALA A 130 -12.03 3.39 9.36
C ALA A 130 -13.25 2.66 9.91
N PRO A 131 -14.36 3.39 10.12
CA PRO A 131 -15.60 2.75 10.53
C PRO A 131 -16.12 1.81 9.45
N PRO A 132 -16.93 0.82 9.81
CA PRO A 132 -17.54 -0.03 8.80
C PRO A 132 -18.39 0.77 7.84
N LEU A 133 -18.41 0.34 6.57
CA LEU A 133 -19.17 1.03 5.54
C LEU A 133 -20.61 0.58 5.48
N THR A 134 -21.01 -0.31 6.36
CA THR A 134 -22.38 -0.83 6.35
C THR A 134 -23.38 0.19 6.81
N GLU A 135 -22.95 1.15 7.59
CA GLU A 135 -23.86 2.15 8.12
C GLU A 135 -24.16 3.17 7.07
N SER A 136 -25.37 3.60 7.03
CA SER A 136 -25.69 4.67 6.10
C SER A 136 -24.90 5.90 6.46
N LEU A 137 -24.23 6.43 5.48
CA LEU A 137 -23.52 7.69 5.68
C LEU A 137 -24.54 8.81 5.78
N PRO A 138 -24.27 9.82 6.57
CA PRO A 138 -25.16 10.97 6.60
C PRO A 138 -25.26 11.55 5.19
N SER A 139 -26.46 11.92 4.82
CA SER A 139 -26.60 12.70 3.61
C SER A 139 -26.15 14.10 3.92
N GLY A 140 -25.53 14.70 3.00
CA GLY A 140 -25.02 16.03 3.20
C GLY A 140 -23.55 16.03 3.55
N PRO A 141 -22.98 17.21 3.66
CA PRO A 141 -21.53 17.31 3.82
C PRO A 141 -21.08 16.76 5.16
N LEU A 142 -19.97 16.09 5.11
CA LEU A 142 -19.23 15.68 6.28
C LEU A 142 -18.13 16.68 6.51
N HIS A 143 -17.80 16.89 7.71
CA HIS A 143 -16.76 17.86 8.00
C HIS A 143 -15.83 17.39 9.03
#